data_1be236b74ebfe51b3670819cc8aaf4b5
#
_entry.id   1be236b74ebfe51b3670819cc8aaf4b5
#
_cell.length_a   1.000
_cell.length_b   1.000
_cell.length_c   1.000
_cell.angle_alpha   90.00
_cell.angle_beta   90.00
_cell.angle_gamma   90.00
#
_symmetry.space_group_name_H-M   'P 1'
#
loop_
_entity.id
_entity.type
_entity.pdbx_description
1 polymer ?
#
loop_
_entity_poly.entity_id
_entity_poly.type
_entity_poly.pdbx_seq_one_letter_code
_entity_poly.pdbx_strand_id
1 'polypeptide(L)'
;MKKIWRNMLSLVLAVTLALAMTGCASGSKGGSTVNIGVTDSLGGVNPFIIDQTEINKYAIDLIFLPLMELDQDLNFQGMLADSITTEDNINFLVHIDDKATWSDGKPVTAADVEYTVLRLASPVVNNTTLMLYAFEGVGDDGFVEKGATGIDGIQVIDDKTVQFTSKYPMALTTFQNTYARYLHIMPKHVIEKFSEEELTTADWFNHPDVISGPYFLKDYDNDHYISYEANADYWKGAPKIEKLNFKIVDASQIYSGLQSGEIDITHHTMTAIPQEDYDSIEALENVEVVYGSPITNQSAFVQTKNIPDAKVRQALLYAIDRQQLVDQLLKGHGEVVDGFLSSASPFYDDSITPFSYDPEKAKELLAEAGWDDSKTLKFFVNSGDSTFVNGAQVLVAQWAQVGINVEVQTVDLATLMTKAGTDEYDIMAVQYTYAPVDPYPDVSWLLSGEDSWTGYSSDEINAALEGTQQTSDVEEIKELYSVVDKKVQEDVPMFSVYIISAQGAVNKRLSGAKPSVYGFFNNVQNWEIAQ
;
A
#
# COMPACT_ATOMS: atom_id res chain seq x y z
N MET A 1 51.80 58.58 -2.70
CA MET A 1 52.07 57.13 -2.91
C MET A 1 51.00 56.25 -2.23
N LYS A 2 50.51 56.49 -1.02
CA LYS A 2 49.50 55.63 -0.36
C LYS A 2 48.07 55.60 -1.03
N LYS A 3 47.68 56.63 -1.77
CA LYS A 3 46.38 56.68 -2.47
C LYS A 3 46.36 55.88 -3.80
N ILE A 4 47.48 55.76 -4.48
CA ILE A 4 47.61 55.02 -5.75
C ILE A 4 47.59 53.50 -5.48
N TRP A 5 48.21 53.04 -4.40
CA TRP A 5 48.19 51.63 -4.00
C TRP A 5 46.83 51.12 -3.56
N ARG A 6 46.02 51.98 -2.94
CA ARG A 6 44.64 51.62 -2.50
C ARG A 6 43.68 51.48 -3.68
N ASN A 7 43.87 52.27 -4.74
CA ASN A 7 43.07 52.17 -5.95
C ASN A 7 43.52 51.01 -6.85
N MET A 8 44.81 50.64 -6.85
CA MET A 8 45.28 49.41 -7.53
C MET A 8 44.80 48.14 -6.84
N LEU A 9 44.74 48.08 -5.50
CA LEU A 9 44.23 46.94 -4.76
C LEU A 9 42.73 46.75 -4.98
N SER A 10 41.94 47.84 -5.08
CA SER A 10 40.50 47.79 -5.39
C SER A 10 40.22 47.35 -6.82
N LEU A 11 41.09 47.69 -7.78
CA LEU A 11 40.92 47.25 -9.18
C LEU A 11 41.30 45.77 -9.36
N VAL A 12 42.31 45.27 -8.66
CA VAL A 12 42.68 43.84 -8.68
C VAL A 12 41.63 42.99 -8.01
N LEU A 13 41.00 43.46 -6.91
CA LEU A 13 39.91 42.73 -6.25
C LEU A 13 38.64 42.71 -7.11
N ALA A 14 38.32 43.79 -7.86
CA ALA A 14 37.18 43.86 -8.77
C ALA A 14 37.36 42.96 -10.02
N VAL A 15 38.59 42.83 -10.52
CA VAL A 15 38.90 41.95 -11.68
C VAL A 15 38.93 40.50 -11.26
N THR A 16 39.38 40.15 -10.05
CA THR A 16 39.29 38.77 -9.52
C THR A 16 37.87 38.35 -9.19
N LEU A 17 36.96 39.25 -8.74
CA LEU A 17 35.56 38.95 -8.59
C LEU A 17 34.83 38.80 -9.94
N ALA A 18 35.19 39.58 -10.97
CA ALA A 18 34.58 39.47 -12.31
C ALA A 18 35.03 38.19 -13.04
N LEU A 19 36.25 37.69 -12.79
CA LEU A 19 36.75 36.42 -13.33
C LEU A 19 36.16 35.19 -12.59
N ALA A 20 35.69 35.35 -11.36
CA ALA A 20 35.01 34.30 -10.63
C ALA A 20 33.54 34.12 -11.07
N MET A 21 32.92 35.14 -11.72
CA MET A 21 31.55 35.05 -12.25
C MET A 21 31.48 34.56 -13.71
N THR A 22 32.58 34.45 -14.42
CA THR A 22 32.60 33.90 -15.79
C THR A 22 33.07 32.44 -15.85
N GLY A 23 33.32 31.80 -14.69
CA GLY A 23 33.78 30.42 -14.60
C GLY A 23 32.68 29.39 -14.39
N CYS A 24 31.40 29.78 -14.33
CA CYS A 24 30.26 28.87 -14.13
C CYS A 24 29.31 28.79 -15.32
N ALA A 25 29.85 28.83 -16.54
CA ALA A 25 29.08 28.50 -17.75
C ALA A 25 29.80 27.40 -18.56
N SER A 26 30.48 26.49 -17.91
CA SER A 26 30.67 25.15 -18.45
C SER A 26 29.43 24.36 -18.03
N GLY A 27 28.51 24.16 -18.98
CA GLY A 27 27.44 23.23 -18.79
C GLY A 27 27.99 21.87 -18.40
N SER A 28 28.12 21.62 -17.09
CA SER A 28 28.03 20.25 -16.61
C SER A 28 26.63 19.82 -17.08
N LYS A 29 26.57 18.81 -17.93
CA LYS A 29 25.40 17.96 -18.02
C LYS A 29 25.24 17.39 -16.62
N GLY A 30 24.63 18.15 -15.71
CA GLY A 30 24.18 17.63 -14.44
C GLY A 30 23.17 16.56 -14.78
N GLY A 31 23.43 15.34 -14.38
CA GLY A 31 22.54 14.23 -14.64
C GLY A 31 21.13 14.56 -14.14
N SER A 32 20.14 14.05 -14.84
CA SER A 32 18.74 14.27 -14.48
C SER A 32 18.44 13.65 -13.10
N THR A 33 17.94 14.44 -12.18
CA THR A 33 17.58 13.99 -10.83
C THR A 33 16.11 14.25 -10.57
N VAL A 34 15.41 13.23 -10.04
CA VAL A 34 14.02 13.31 -9.57
C VAL A 34 14.00 13.03 -8.08
N ASN A 35 13.28 13.85 -7.33
CA ASN A 35 13.07 13.71 -5.90
C ASN A 35 11.61 13.34 -5.62
N ILE A 36 11.39 12.22 -4.96
CA ILE A 36 10.09 11.72 -4.54
C ILE A 36 9.91 12.07 -3.07
N GLY A 37 8.85 12.81 -2.74
CA GLY A 37 8.48 13.10 -1.36
C GLY A 37 7.76 11.92 -0.73
N VAL A 38 8.24 11.42 0.40
CA VAL A 38 7.63 10.35 1.20
C VAL A 38 7.55 10.77 2.66
N THR A 39 6.59 10.23 3.40
CA THR A 39 6.32 10.65 4.79
C THR A 39 6.62 9.57 5.82
N ASP A 40 6.87 8.34 5.38
CA ASP A 40 7.16 7.21 6.25
C ASP A 40 8.66 6.91 6.26
N SER A 41 9.19 6.48 7.41
CA SER A 41 10.58 6.03 7.56
C SER A 41 10.79 4.68 6.89
N LEU A 42 11.99 4.46 6.34
CA LEU A 42 12.39 3.18 5.75
C LEU A 42 12.71 2.17 6.86
N GLY A 43 12.12 0.97 6.79
CA GLY A 43 12.46 -0.14 7.68
C GLY A 43 13.76 -0.86 7.28
N GLY A 44 14.17 -0.75 6.01
CA GLY A 44 15.34 -1.38 5.42
C GLY A 44 15.16 -1.69 3.95
N VAL A 45 16.09 -2.44 3.36
CA VAL A 45 16.09 -2.78 1.93
C VAL A 45 16.37 -4.27 1.66
N ASN A 46 16.39 -5.11 2.69
CA ASN A 46 16.61 -6.54 2.56
C ASN A 46 15.29 -7.30 2.38
N PRO A 47 14.98 -7.88 1.20
CA PRO A 47 13.70 -8.54 0.92
C PRO A 47 13.36 -9.73 1.83
N PHE A 48 14.35 -10.31 2.52
CA PHE A 48 14.13 -11.46 3.40
C PHE A 48 13.55 -11.12 4.76
N ILE A 49 13.70 -9.88 5.23
CA ILE A 49 13.34 -9.48 6.61
C ILE A 49 12.49 -8.22 6.69
N ILE A 50 12.18 -7.61 5.54
CA ILE A 50 11.47 -6.34 5.52
C ILE A 50 9.96 -6.57 5.67
N ASP A 51 9.28 -5.65 6.34
CA ASP A 51 7.83 -5.62 6.36
C ASP A 51 7.26 -5.12 5.01
N GLN A 52 5.97 -5.33 4.79
CA GLN A 52 5.29 -4.96 3.54
C GLN A 52 4.71 -3.54 3.58
N THR A 53 5.35 -2.62 4.30
CA THR A 53 4.98 -1.20 4.22
C THR A 53 5.27 -0.65 2.82
N GLU A 54 4.49 0.31 2.36
CA GLU A 54 4.62 0.86 1.00
C GLU A 54 6.00 1.44 0.73
N ILE A 55 6.58 2.20 1.67
CA ILE A 55 7.92 2.78 1.50
C ILE A 55 8.98 1.69 1.30
N ASN A 56 8.90 0.59 2.05
CA ASN A 56 9.82 -0.52 1.94
C ASN A 56 9.67 -1.24 0.60
N LYS A 57 8.42 -1.50 0.19
CA LYS A 57 8.12 -2.08 -1.11
C LYS A 57 8.66 -1.20 -2.23
N TYR A 58 8.38 0.11 -2.22
CA TYR A 58 8.90 1.05 -3.21
C TYR A 58 10.42 1.08 -3.28
N ALA A 59 11.08 1.03 -2.12
CA ALA A 59 12.52 1.00 -2.07
C ALA A 59 13.10 -0.26 -2.72
N ILE A 60 12.47 -1.40 -2.53
CA ILE A 60 12.90 -2.69 -3.08
C ILE A 60 12.54 -2.84 -4.55
N ASP A 61 11.34 -2.41 -4.98
CA ASP A 61 10.87 -2.52 -6.37
C ASP A 61 11.83 -1.90 -7.39
N LEU A 62 12.59 -0.88 -6.98
CA LEU A 62 13.61 -0.26 -7.82
C LEU A 62 14.88 -1.11 -7.98
N ILE A 63 15.13 -2.05 -7.05
CA ILE A 63 16.35 -2.87 -6.97
C ILE A 63 16.06 -4.29 -7.44
N PHE A 64 15.05 -4.92 -6.85
CA PHE A 64 14.62 -6.30 -7.11
C PHE A 64 13.17 -6.32 -7.54
N LEU A 65 12.92 -6.80 -8.75
CA LEU A 65 11.57 -6.87 -9.26
C LEU A 65 10.80 -8.03 -8.61
N PRO A 66 9.51 -7.83 -8.29
CA PRO A 66 8.60 -8.92 -8.00
C PRO A 66 8.23 -9.68 -9.28
N LEU A 67 7.46 -10.76 -9.16
CA LEU A 67 6.96 -11.50 -10.32
C LEU A 67 5.96 -10.66 -11.13
N MET A 68 5.01 -10.02 -10.46
CA MET A 68 4.00 -9.13 -11.06
C MET A 68 3.77 -7.90 -10.18
N GLU A 69 3.14 -6.88 -10.72
CA GLU A 69 2.63 -5.73 -9.98
C GLU A 69 1.31 -5.24 -10.60
N LEU A 70 0.48 -4.55 -9.84
CA LEU A 70 -0.67 -3.83 -10.38
C LEU A 70 -0.21 -2.58 -11.13
N ASP A 71 -0.94 -2.20 -12.17
CA ASP A 71 -0.81 -0.88 -12.78
C ASP A 71 -1.76 0.13 -12.10
N GLN A 72 -1.75 1.35 -12.61
CA GLN A 72 -2.57 2.44 -12.11
C GLN A 72 -4.08 2.24 -12.36
N ASP A 73 -4.42 1.35 -13.29
CA ASP A 73 -5.79 0.97 -13.63
C ASP A 73 -6.18 -0.37 -12.96
N LEU A 74 -5.37 -0.82 -11.99
CA LEU A 74 -5.59 -2.02 -11.18
C LEU A 74 -5.54 -3.33 -11.98
N ASN A 75 -4.82 -3.38 -13.11
CA ASN A 75 -4.56 -4.62 -13.84
C ASN A 75 -3.19 -5.19 -13.44
N PHE A 76 -3.11 -6.51 -13.31
CA PHE A 76 -1.82 -7.16 -13.07
C PHE A 76 -0.92 -7.06 -14.30
N GLN A 77 0.29 -6.55 -14.09
CA GLN A 77 1.33 -6.38 -15.10
C GLN A 77 2.54 -7.24 -14.76
N GLY A 78 3.11 -7.88 -15.79
CA GLY A 78 4.32 -8.67 -15.64
C GLY A 78 5.54 -7.82 -15.28
N MET A 79 6.20 -8.18 -14.16
CA MET A 79 7.48 -7.59 -13.77
C MET A 79 8.64 -8.52 -14.16
N LEU A 80 8.93 -9.57 -13.41
CA LEU A 80 9.83 -10.65 -13.83
C LEU A 80 9.09 -11.78 -14.56
N ALA A 81 7.86 -12.10 -14.17
CA ALA A 81 7.02 -13.02 -14.90
C ALA A 81 6.26 -12.29 -16.01
N ASP A 82 6.16 -12.89 -17.19
CA ASP A 82 5.29 -12.41 -18.26
C ASP A 82 3.89 -13.02 -18.19
N SER A 83 3.74 -14.18 -17.52
CA SER A 83 2.45 -14.81 -17.28
C SER A 83 2.41 -15.62 -15.99
N ILE A 84 1.21 -15.65 -15.39
CA ILE A 84 0.84 -16.57 -14.32
C ILE A 84 -0.53 -17.14 -14.68
N THR A 85 -0.64 -18.47 -14.72
CA THR A 85 -1.87 -19.17 -15.12
C THR A 85 -2.20 -20.31 -14.18
N THR A 86 -3.49 -20.63 -14.07
CA THR A 86 -3.99 -21.82 -13.37
C THR A 86 -5.20 -22.37 -14.13
N GLU A 87 -5.42 -23.68 -14.10
CA GLU A 87 -6.61 -24.33 -14.64
C GLU A 87 -7.52 -24.88 -13.53
N ASP A 88 -7.00 -24.99 -12.30
CA ASP A 88 -7.66 -25.68 -11.19
C ASP A 88 -7.64 -24.91 -9.87
N ASN A 89 -7.12 -23.68 -9.88
CA ASN A 89 -6.95 -22.84 -8.68
C ASN A 89 -6.08 -23.48 -7.57
N ILE A 90 -5.31 -24.50 -7.91
CA ILE A 90 -4.38 -25.23 -7.04
C ILE A 90 -2.95 -25.13 -7.61
N ASN A 91 -2.80 -25.37 -8.91
CA ASN A 91 -1.50 -25.35 -9.58
C ASN A 91 -1.36 -24.06 -10.37
N PHE A 92 -0.39 -23.24 -9.98
CA PHE A 92 -0.10 -21.95 -10.62
C PHE A 92 1.22 -22.08 -11.39
N LEU A 93 1.16 -21.91 -12.70
CA LEU A 93 2.34 -21.88 -13.56
C LEU A 93 2.80 -20.43 -13.72
N VAL A 94 4.01 -20.14 -13.26
CA VAL A 94 4.67 -18.84 -13.38
C VAL A 94 5.74 -18.94 -14.44
N HIS A 95 5.61 -18.17 -15.53
CA HIS A 95 6.61 -18.09 -16.58
C HIS A 95 7.40 -16.79 -16.46
N ILE A 96 8.74 -16.91 -16.34
CA ILE A 96 9.68 -15.78 -16.26
C ILE A 96 9.96 -15.28 -17.67
N ASP A 97 9.83 -13.97 -17.91
CA ASP A 97 10.09 -13.36 -19.23
C ASP A 97 11.45 -13.80 -19.76
N ASP A 98 11.45 -14.29 -21.00
CA ASP A 98 12.65 -14.78 -21.67
C ASP A 98 13.80 -13.77 -21.72
N LYS A 99 13.47 -12.47 -21.71
CA LYS A 99 14.42 -11.36 -21.75
C LYS A 99 14.94 -10.96 -20.38
N ALA A 100 14.30 -11.41 -19.30
CA ALA A 100 14.67 -11.01 -17.95
C ALA A 100 16.11 -11.42 -17.62
N THR A 101 16.95 -10.43 -17.31
CA THR A 101 18.35 -10.60 -16.93
C THR A 101 18.69 -9.81 -15.67
N TRP A 102 19.63 -10.35 -14.93
CA TRP A 102 20.33 -9.62 -13.88
C TRP A 102 21.26 -8.57 -14.48
N SER A 103 21.64 -7.57 -13.68
CA SER A 103 22.56 -6.49 -14.09
C SER A 103 23.98 -6.98 -14.46
N ASP A 104 24.35 -8.21 -14.05
CA ASP A 104 25.59 -8.87 -14.49
C ASP A 104 25.46 -9.63 -15.82
N GLY A 105 24.30 -9.53 -16.47
CA GLY A 105 24.00 -10.13 -17.78
C GLY A 105 23.55 -11.60 -17.76
N LYS A 106 23.46 -12.22 -16.58
CA LYS A 106 22.92 -13.59 -16.47
C LYS A 106 21.40 -13.58 -16.58
N PRO A 107 20.78 -14.64 -17.15
CA PRO A 107 19.32 -14.74 -17.19
C PRO A 107 18.73 -14.88 -15.79
N VAL A 108 17.57 -14.29 -15.57
CA VAL A 108 16.71 -14.65 -14.44
C VAL A 108 16.03 -15.97 -14.76
N THR A 109 16.04 -16.91 -13.83
CA THR A 109 15.57 -18.28 -14.03
C THR A 109 14.56 -18.73 -12.99
N ALA A 110 13.82 -19.80 -13.29
CA ALA A 110 12.94 -20.48 -12.35
C ALA A 110 13.69 -20.96 -11.08
N ALA A 111 14.98 -21.26 -11.19
CA ALA A 111 15.82 -21.66 -10.05
C ALA A 111 16.11 -20.48 -9.09
N ASP A 112 16.10 -19.23 -9.58
CA ASP A 112 16.17 -18.04 -8.69
C ASP A 112 14.88 -17.90 -7.89
N VAL A 113 13.73 -18.18 -8.52
CA VAL A 113 12.41 -18.16 -7.85
C VAL A 113 12.34 -19.25 -6.77
N GLU A 114 12.61 -20.50 -7.13
CA GLU A 114 12.63 -21.63 -6.18
C GLU A 114 13.53 -21.35 -4.98
N TYR A 115 14.75 -20.87 -5.23
CA TYR A 115 15.71 -20.55 -4.18
C TYR A 115 15.21 -19.44 -3.25
N THR A 116 14.67 -18.36 -3.83
CA THR A 116 14.13 -17.25 -3.06
C THR A 116 12.99 -17.70 -2.14
N VAL A 117 12.03 -18.46 -2.68
CA VAL A 117 10.89 -18.98 -1.92
C VAL A 117 11.34 -19.91 -0.80
N LEU A 118 12.29 -20.82 -1.09
CA LEU A 118 12.85 -21.71 -0.08
C LEU A 118 13.53 -20.96 1.07
N ARG A 119 14.23 -19.85 0.78
CA ARG A 119 14.88 -19.03 1.81
C ARG A 119 13.87 -18.22 2.61
N LEU A 120 12.82 -17.68 1.98
CA LEU A 120 11.72 -17.00 2.67
C LEU A 120 10.97 -17.95 3.63
N ALA A 121 10.78 -19.20 3.22
CA ALA A 121 10.14 -20.22 4.05
C ALA A 121 11.08 -20.82 5.12
N SER A 122 12.36 -20.42 5.21
CA SER A 122 13.28 -20.96 6.21
C SER A 122 12.96 -20.43 7.61
N PRO A 123 12.84 -21.31 8.64
CA PRO A 123 12.68 -20.87 10.03
C PRO A 123 13.92 -20.17 10.60
N VAL A 124 15.07 -20.23 9.91
CA VAL A 124 16.29 -19.51 10.26
C VAL A 124 16.23 -18.06 9.80
N VAL A 125 15.74 -17.83 8.57
CA VAL A 125 15.47 -16.50 8.03
C VAL A 125 14.32 -15.83 8.79
N ASN A 126 13.32 -16.62 9.18
CA ASN A 126 12.19 -16.20 10.01
C ASN A 126 11.43 -15.01 9.42
N ASN A 127 11.15 -15.06 8.10
CA ASN A 127 10.28 -14.07 7.47
C ASN A 127 8.85 -14.27 7.97
N THR A 128 8.28 -13.25 8.61
CA THR A 128 6.92 -13.27 9.17
C THR A 128 5.94 -12.40 8.39
N THR A 129 6.39 -11.81 7.29
CA THR A 129 5.61 -10.85 6.52
C THR A 129 4.96 -11.52 5.31
N LEU A 130 5.73 -12.28 4.51
CA LEU A 130 5.20 -13.07 3.41
C LEU A 130 5.07 -14.53 3.86
N MET A 131 3.93 -14.84 4.49
CA MET A 131 3.67 -16.16 5.05
C MET A 131 3.30 -17.15 3.93
N LEU A 132 4.11 -18.20 3.76
CA LEU A 132 3.97 -19.17 2.67
C LEU A 132 3.17 -20.43 3.05
N TYR A 133 2.42 -20.39 4.16
CA TYR A 133 1.66 -21.52 4.71
C TYR A 133 0.65 -22.15 3.73
N ALA A 134 0.24 -21.41 2.70
CA ALA A 134 -0.74 -21.89 1.71
C ALA A 134 -0.16 -22.97 0.76
N PHE A 135 1.16 -23.13 0.68
CA PHE A 135 1.77 -24.03 -0.30
C PHE A 135 2.11 -25.40 0.29
N GLU A 136 1.98 -26.45 -0.53
CA GLU A 136 2.35 -27.82 -0.17
C GLU A 136 3.82 -27.89 0.28
N GLY A 137 4.07 -28.62 1.37
CA GLY A 137 5.40 -28.75 1.95
C GLY A 137 5.84 -27.62 2.88
N VAL A 138 5.01 -26.60 3.10
CA VAL A 138 5.23 -25.55 4.10
C VAL A 138 4.32 -25.81 5.30
N GLY A 139 4.80 -25.60 6.53
CA GLY A 139 4.00 -25.73 7.75
C GLY A 139 2.92 -24.66 7.89
N ASP A 140 1.97 -24.86 8.80
CA ASP A 140 0.91 -23.87 9.07
C ASP A 140 1.47 -22.60 9.74
N ASP A 141 2.69 -22.66 10.26
CA ASP A 141 3.48 -21.51 10.75
C ASP A 141 4.19 -20.73 9.64
N GLY A 142 4.03 -21.15 8.37
CA GLY A 142 4.64 -20.49 7.21
C GLY A 142 6.07 -20.95 6.90
N PHE A 143 6.61 -21.95 7.64
CA PHE A 143 7.99 -22.38 7.50
C PHE A 143 8.09 -23.84 7.03
N VAL A 144 9.22 -24.15 6.37
CA VAL A 144 9.64 -25.51 6.07
C VAL A 144 10.39 -26.11 7.26
N GLU A 145 10.62 -27.43 7.25
CA GLU A 145 11.51 -28.06 8.22
C GLU A 145 12.92 -27.46 8.14
N LYS A 146 13.57 -27.27 9.29
CA LYS A 146 14.93 -26.72 9.35
C LYS A 146 15.89 -27.56 8.52
N GLY A 147 16.58 -26.92 7.57
CA GLY A 147 17.53 -27.58 6.67
C GLY A 147 16.88 -28.22 5.45
N ALA A 148 15.63 -27.94 5.15
CA ALA A 148 15.00 -28.34 3.91
C ALA A 148 15.78 -27.83 2.69
N THR A 149 15.86 -28.65 1.65
CA THR A 149 16.57 -28.37 0.40
C THR A 149 15.63 -28.08 -0.77
N GLY A 150 14.32 -28.12 -0.55
CA GLY A 150 13.26 -27.82 -1.50
C GLY A 150 11.91 -27.74 -0.78
N ILE A 151 10.88 -27.38 -1.51
CA ILE A 151 9.47 -27.30 -1.08
C ILE A 151 8.66 -28.14 -2.04
N ASP A 152 7.87 -29.09 -1.53
CA ASP A 152 7.10 -30.02 -2.39
C ASP A 152 6.15 -29.28 -3.33
N GLY A 153 5.56 -28.17 -2.88
CA GLY A 153 4.68 -27.32 -3.66
C GLY A 153 5.38 -26.34 -4.61
N ILE A 154 6.72 -26.32 -4.68
CA ILE A 154 7.46 -25.40 -5.58
C ILE A 154 8.36 -26.22 -6.48
N GLN A 155 8.02 -26.30 -7.77
CA GLN A 155 8.71 -27.18 -8.71
C GLN A 155 9.21 -26.38 -9.93
N VAL A 156 10.50 -26.47 -10.20
CA VAL A 156 11.09 -25.97 -11.45
C VAL A 156 10.72 -26.93 -12.57
N ILE A 157 9.92 -26.47 -13.54
CA ILE A 157 9.48 -27.25 -14.70
C ILE A 157 10.54 -27.18 -15.81
N ASP A 158 11.08 -25.98 -16.05
CA ASP A 158 12.18 -25.70 -16.95
C ASP A 158 12.91 -24.43 -16.52
N ASP A 159 13.88 -23.94 -17.29
CA ASP A 159 14.70 -22.77 -16.93
C ASP A 159 13.89 -21.49 -16.70
N LYS A 160 12.66 -21.38 -17.25
CA LYS A 160 11.81 -20.20 -17.19
C LYS A 160 10.48 -20.43 -16.50
N THR A 161 10.12 -21.68 -16.22
CA THR A 161 8.80 -22.02 -15.68
C THR A 161 8.93 -22.66 -14.30
N VAL A 162 8.25 -22.09 -13.32
CA VAL A 162 8.10 -22.66 -11.97
C VAL A 162 6.62 -22.87 -11.67
N GLN A 163 6.29 -24.01 -11.08
CA GLN A 163 4.95 -24.33 -10.59
C GLN A 163 4.88 -24.11 -9.09
N PHE A 164 3.82 -23.45 -8.66
CA PHE A 164 3.40 -23.36 -7.27
C PHE A 164 2.15 -24.20 -7.07
N THR A 165 2.13 -25.08 -6.07
CA THR A 165 0.98 -25.91 -5.71
C THR A 165 0.46 -25.52 -4.34
N SER A 166 -0.77 -25.03 -4.27
CA SER A 166 -1.41 -24.67 -2.99
C SER A 166 -2.09 -25.87 -2.34
N LYS A 167 -2.22 -25.85 -1.01
CA LYS A 167 -2.91 -26.89 -0.20
C LYS A 167 -4.43 -26.86 -0.37
N TYR A 168 -4.97 -25.74 -0.80
CA TYR A 168 -6.40 -25.49 -0.97
C TYR A 168 -6.63 -24.56 -2.16
N PRO A 169 -7.85 -24.55 -2.72
CA PRO A 169 -8.17 -23.64 -3.82
C PRO A 169 -7.88 -22.19 -3.47
N MET A 170 -7.27 -21.46 -4.40
CA MET A 170 -6.91 -20.06 -4.29
C MET A 170 -7.21 -19.38 -5.62
N ALA A 171 -7.93 -18.26 -5.61
CA ALA A 171 -8.17 -17.50 -6.82
C ALA A 171 -6.84 -17.03 -7.46
N LEU A 172 -6.80 -16.94 -8.79
CA LEU A 172 -5.62 -16.41 -9.48
C LEU A 172 -5.25 -15.00 -9.00
N THR A 173 -6.26 -14.15 -8.76
CA THR A 173 -6.06 -12.79 -8.23
C THR A 173 -5.45 -12.81 -6.83
N THR A 174 -5.83 -13.75 -5.97
CA THR A 174 -5.25 -13.91 -4.63
C THR A 174 -3.79 -14.34 -4.72
N PHE A 175 -3.45 -15.30 -5.60
CA PHE A 175 -2.05 -15.66 -5.83
C PHE A 175 -1.22 -14.47 -6.34
N GLN A 176 -1.75 -13.73 -7.31
CA GLN A 176 -1.08 -12.57 -7.89
C GLN A 176 -0.91 -11.44 -6.89
N ASN A 177 -1.96 -11.11 -6.13
CA ASN A 177 -1.93 -10.00 -5.17
C ASN A 177 -1.11 -10.32 -3.91
N THR A 178 -1.32 -11.49 -3.31
CA THR A 178 -0.71 -11.86 -2.02
C THR A 178 0.75 -12.30 -2.19
N TYR A 179 1.04 -13.05 -3.25
CA TYR A 179 2.36 -13.65 -3.43
C TYR A 179 3.17 -12.99 -4.55
N ALA A 180 2.65 -12.95 -5.79
CA ALA A 180 3.45 -12.52 -6.93
C ALA A 180 3.93 -11.07 -6.85
N ARG A 181 3.16 -10.18 -6.22
CA ARG A 181 3.52 -8.77 -5.99
C ARG A 181 4.56 -8.54 -4.91
N TYR A 182 4.73 -9.49 -4.01
CA TYR A 182 5.65 -9.35 -2.86
C TYR A 182 6.83 -10.31 -2.91
N LEU A 183 6.84 -11.26 -3.84
CA LEU A 183 7.99 -12.13 -4.11
C LEU A 183 9.04 -11.38 -4.94
N HIS A 184 9.88 -10.60 -4.28
CA HIS A 184 11.07 -10.00 -4.87
C HIS A 184 12.14 -11.06 -5.08
N ILE A 185 12.40 -11.41 -6.34
CA ILE A 185 13.29 -12.53 -6.67
C ILE A 185 14.73 -12.10 -6.54
N MET A 186 15.54 -12.98 -5.92
CA MET A 186 16.94 -12.74 -5.57
C MET A 186 17.88 -13.56 -6.47
N PRO A 187 19.08 -13.01 -6.81
CA PRO A 187 20.04 -13.72 -7.68
C PRO A 187 20.69 -14.90 -6.95
N LYS A 188 20.16 -16.11 -7.14
CA LYS A 188 20.66 -17.34 -6.50
C LYS A 188 22.18 -17.44 -6.59
N HIS A 189 22.76 -17.24 -7.78
CA HIS A 189 24.19 -17.36 -8.02
C HIS A 189 25.08 -16.37 -7.23
N VAL A 190 24.47 -15.36 -6.62
CA VAL A 190 25.16 -14.40 -5.75
C VAL A 190 24.93 -14.73 -4.30
N ILE A 191 23.67 -15.01 -3.93
CA ILE A 191 23.29 -15.14 -2.52
C ILE A 191 23.45 -16.56 -1.97
N GLU A 192 23.58 -17.59 -2.82
CA GLU A 192 23.80 -18.97 -2.38
C GLU A 192 25.13 -19.20 -1.60
N LYS A 193 26.04 -18.23 -1.66
CA LYS A 193 27.29 -18.24 -0.87
C LYS A 193 27.10 -17.87 0.59
N PHE A 194 25.99 -17.25 0.94
CA PHE A 194 25.66 -16.88 2.31
C PHE A 194 24.97 -18.04 3.02
N SER A 195 25.24 -18.24 4.30
CA SER A 195 24.42 -19.11 5.15
C SER A 195 23.03 -18.51 5.35
N GLU A 196 22.06 -19.28 5.83
CA GLU A 196 20.71 -18.78 6.09
C GLU A 196 20.70 -17.63 7.11
N GLU A 197 21.56 -17.71 8.14
CA GLU A 197 21.72 -16.63 9.13
C GLU A 197 22.32 -15.35 8.49
N GLU A 198 23.22 -15.50 7.53
CA GLU A 198 23.82 -14.36 6.83
C GLU A 198 22.85 -13.70 5.86
N LEU A 199 21.80 -14.38 5.38
CA LEU A 199 20.78 -13.77 4.51
C LEU A 199 20.05 -12.60 5.20
N THR A 200 20.00 -12.59 6.52
CA THR A 200 19.36 -11.49 7.28
C THR A 200 20.34 -10.40 7.73
N THR A 201 21.65 -10.61 7.61
CA THR A 201 22.65 -9.74 8.22
C THR A 201 23.80 -9.33 7.30
N ALA A 202 23.94 -9.96 6.12
CA ALA A 202 25.04 -9.67 5.21
C ALA A 202 24.93 -8.24 4.65
N ASP A 203 26.05 -7.52 4.69
CA ASP A 203 26.15 -6.14 4.22
C ASP A 203 25.88 -5.96 2.72
N TRP A 204 25.97 -7.05 1.95
CA TRP A 204 25.62 -7.06 0.53
C TRP A 204 24.19 -6.54 0.26
N PHE A 205 23.22 -6.83 1.16
CA PHE A 205 21.85 -6.38 0.99
C PHE A 205 21.67 -4.86 1.15
N ASN A 206 22.62 -4.19 1.81
CA ASN A 206 22.61 -2.73 1.93
C ASN A 206 23.09 -2.03 0.65
N HIS A 207 23.90 -2.71 -0.17
CA HIS A 207 24.44 -2.18 -1.42
C HIS A 207 24.58 -3.30 -2.47
N PRO A 208 23.46 -3.87 -2.95
CA PRO A 208 23.50 -4.98 -3.90
C PRO A 208 24.09 -4.52 -5.24
N ASP A 209 25.05 -5.27 -5.75
CA ASP A 209 25.75 -5.02 -7.02
C ASP A 209 25.19 -5.84 -8.19
N VAL A 210 24.34 -6.83 -7.91
CA VAL A 210 23.59 -7.61 -8.90
C VAL A 210 22.10 -7.48 -8.62
N ILE A 211 21.38 -6.83 -9.53
CA ILE A 211 19.96 -6.46 -9.37
C ILE A 211 19.17 -6.83 -10.60
N SER A 212 17.86 -6.98 -10.48
CA SER A 212 16.91 -7.13 -11.59
C SER A 212 16.20 -5.84 -11.97
N GLY A 213 16.25 -4.85 -11.09
CA GLY A 213 15.50 -3.60 -11.18
C GLY A 213 16.19 -2.49 -11.99
N PRO A 214 15.46 -1.38 -12.19
CA PRO A 214 15.94 -0.24 -12.99
C PRO A 214 17.01 0.63 -12.31
N TYR A 215 17.19 0.52 -10.99
CA TYR A 215 18.10 1.39 -10.24
C TYR A 215 18.94 0.62 -9.22
N PHE A 216 20.22 0.99 -9.11
CA PHE A 216 21.09 0.58 -8.02
C PHE A 216 20.88 1.47 -6.79
N LEU A 217 20.74 0.86 -5.64
CA LEU A 217 20.80 1.56 -4.36
C LEU A 217 22.23 2.09 -4.13
N LYS A 218 22.36 3.36 -3.80
CA LYS A 218 23.65 4.01 -3.57
C LYS A 218 23.91 4.31 -2.11
N ASP A 219 22.91 4.86 -1.45
CA ASP A 219 23.03 5.29 -0.05
C ASP A 219 21.65 5.53 0.52
N TYR A 220 21.47 5.37 1.82
CA TYR A 220 20.23 5.67 2.50
C TYR A 220 20.42 5.99 3.97
N ASP A 221 19.53 6.80 4.49
CA ASP A 221 19.28 7.03 5.91
C ASP A 221 17.79 6.79 6.15
N ASN A 222 17.47 5.90 7.08
CA ASN A 222 16.12 5.40 7.28
C ASN A 222 15.07 6.49 7.53
N ASP A 223 15.49 7.63 8.07
CA ASP A 223 14.61 8.73 8.47
C ASP A 223 14.70 9.96 7.57
N HIS A 224 15.63 9.98 6.60
CA HIS A 224 15.88 11.20 5.83
C HIS A 224 15.87 11.01 4.32
N TYR A 225 16.50 9.95 3.77
CA TYR A 225 16.57 9.78 2.33
C TYR A 225 16.96 8.37 1.88
N ILE A 226 16.62 8.08 0.61
CA ILE A 226 17.17 6.93 -0.13
C ILE A 226 17.63 7.44 -1.48
N SER A 227 18.86 7.08 -1.90
CA SER A 227 19.47 7.56 -3.14
C SER A 227 19.76 6.41 -4.09
N TYR A 228 19.39 6.59 -5.36
CA TYR A 228 19.54 5.60 -6.42
C TYR A 228 20.25 6.17 -7.64
N GLU A 229 20.91 5.28 -8.39
CA GLU A 229 21.54 5.56 -9.67
C GLU A 229 21.05 4.58 -10.73
N ALA A 230 20.77 5.07 -11.94
CA ALA A 230 20.20 4.29 -13.02
C ALA A 230 21.04 3.05 -13.38
N ASN A 231 20.36 1.93 -13.57
CA ASN A 231 20.93 0.72 -14.18
C ASN A 231 20.86 0.88 -15.72
N ALA A 232 22.00 1.22 -16.34
CA ALA A 232 22.08 1.42 -17.79
C ALA A 232 21.81 0.13 -18.60
N ASP A 233 22.00 -1.03 -17.98
CA ASP A 233 21.79 -2.34 -18.58
C ASP A 233 20.46 -2.98 -18.19
N TYR A 234 19.51 -2.17 -17.70
CA TYR A 234 18.17 -2.67 -17.33
C TYR A 234 17.47 -3.30 -18.53
N TRP A 235 17.07 -4.53 -18.40
CA TRP A 235 16.55 -5.37 -19.50
C TRP A 235 15.23 -4.87 -20.13
N LYS A 236 14.42 -4.07 -19.39
CA LYS A 236 13.24 -3.38 -19.95
C LYS A 236 13.58 -2.01 -20.57
N GLY A 237 14.85 -1.64 -20.62
CA GLY A 237 15.37 -0.37 -21.16
C GLY A 237 15.97 0.53 -20.10
N ALA A 238 17.10 1.15 -20.45
CA ALA A 238 17.82 2.04 -19.54
C ALA A 238 16.95 3.21 -19.05
N PRO A 239 16.91 3.51 -17.75
CA PRO A 239 16.21 4.69 -17.23
C PRO A 239 16.78 5.99 -17.82
N LYS A 240 15.90 6.91 -18.19
CA LYS A 240 16.28 8.24 -18.72
C LYS A 240 16.64 9.22 -17.60
N ILE A 241 16.17 8.99 -16.38
CA ILE A 241 16.51 9.72 -15.17
C ILE A 241 17.74 9.05 -14.56
N GLU A 242 18.87 9.79 -14.47
CA GLU A 242 20.13 9.24 -13.97
C GLU A 242 20.12 8.99 -12.46
N LYS A 243 19.41 9.85 -11.70
CA LYS A 243 19.32 9.75 -10.24
C LYS A 243 17.87 9.89 -9.77
N LEU A 244 17.50 9.04 -8.84
CA LEU A 244 16.21 9.06 -8.19
C LEU A 244 16.44 9.06 -6.69
N ASN A 245 15.80 9.98 -5.97
CA ASN A 245 15.91 10.05 -4.53
C ASN A 245 14.52 10.01 -3.90
N PHE A 246 14.36 9.24 -2.83
CA PHE A 246 13.29 9.48 -1.88
C PHE A 246 13.77 10.52 -0.87
N LYS A 247 12.92 11.50 -0.60
CA LYS A 247 13.09 12.47 0.48
C LYS A 247 12.05 12.17 1.53
N ILE A 248 12.51 11.68 2.67
CA ILE A 248 11.66 11.37 3.81
C ILE A 248 11.49 12.67 4.60
N VAL A 249 10.27 13.17 4.65
CA VAL A 249 9.93 14.46 5.26
C VAL A 249 8.62 14.36 6.04
N ASP A 250 8.44 15.24 7.01
CA ASP A 250 7.12 15.38 7.65
C ASP A 250 6.06 15.78 6.63
N ALA A 251 4.83 15.28 6.76
CA ALA A 251 3.72 15.58 5.85
C ALA A 251 3.50 17.10 5.69
N SER A 252 3.68 17.87 6.75
CA SER A 252 3.59 19.34 6.75
C SER A 252 4.63 20.04 5.86
N GLN A 253 5.67 19.33 5.42
CA GLN A 253 6.74 19.88 4.55
C GLN A 253 6.48 19.58 3.06
N ILE A 254 5.54 18.71 2.73
CA ILE A 254 5.22 18.34 1.34
C ILE A 254 4.83 19.55 0.51
N TYR A 255 3.91 20.40 1.00
CA TYR A 255 3.51 21.63 0.30
C TYR A 255 4.70 22.52 -0.05
N SER A 256 5.55 22.82 0.92
CA SER A 256 6.73 23.69 0.70
C SER A 256 7.76 23.07 -0.24
N GLY A 257 7.93 21.75 -0.18
CA GLY A 257 8.81 20.99 -1.08
C GLY A 257 8.34 21.01 -2.53
N LEU A 258 7.03 20.83 -2.76
CA LEU A 258 6.40 20.95 -4.09
C LEU A 258 6.48 22.39 -4.62
N GLN A 259 6.18 23.38 -3.77
CA GLN A 259 6.23 24.81 -4.14
C GLN A 259 7.63 25.23 -4.56
N SER A 260 8.67 24.82 -3.83
CA SER A 260 10.06 25.15 -4.14
C SER A 260 10.66 24.34 -5.30
N GLY A 261 10.04 23.21 -5.67
CA GLY A 261 10.58 22.24 -6.63
C GLY A 261 11.67 21.35 -6.01
N GLU A 262 11.77 21.29 -4.68
CA GLU A 262 12.63 20.33 -3.99
C GLU A 262 12.04 18.92 -4.02
N ILE A 263 10.72 18.79 -4.09
CA ILE A 263 9.98 17.56 -4.35
C ILE A 263 9.39 17.65 -5.75
N ASP A 264 9.61 16.62 -6.56
CA ASP A 264 9.09 16.53 -7.92
C ASP A 264 7.77 15.76 -8.02
N ILE A 265 7.62 14.75 -7.18
CA ILE A 265 6.44 13.90 -7.18
C ILE A 265 6.23 13.35 -5.77
N THR A 266 4.97 13.22 -5.36
CA THR A 266 4.61 12.51 -4.14
C THR A 266 4.15 11.10 -4.47
N HIS A 267 4.33 10.18 -3.52
CA HIS A 267 3.59 8.93 -3.58
C HIS A 267 2.11 9.16 -3.23
N HIS A 268 1.26 8.21 -3.54
CA HIS A 268 -0.19 8.38 -3.47
C HIS A 268 -0.78 7.54 -2.33
N THR A 269 -0.35 7.83 -1.09
CA THR A 269 -0.82 7.14 0.12
C THR A 269 -1.65 8.07 1.00
N MET A 270 -2.30 7.50 2.02
CA MET A 270 -3.14 8.21 2.99
C MET A 270 -2.43 9.37 3.69
N THR A 271 -1.13 9.26 3.89
CA THR A 271 -0.34 10.18 4.74
C THR A 271 0.53 11.13 3.94
N ALA A 272 0.63 10.95 2.60
CA ALA A 272 1.53 11.73 1.76
C ALA A 272 1.20 13.22 1.75
N ILE A 273 -0.07 13.57 1.60
CA ILE A 273 -0.53 14.97 1.53
C ILE A 273 -1.64 15.15 2.57
N PRO A 274 -1.47 16.04 3.56
CA PRO A 274 -2.54 16.39 4.49
C PRO A 274 -3.75 17.00 3.74
N GLN A 275 -4.95 16.63 4.13
CA GLN A 275 -6.18 17.10 3.46
C GLN A 275 -6.38 18.62 3.58
N GLU A 276 -5.88 19.24 4.64
CA GLU A 276 -5.86 20.69 4.80
C GLU A 276 -5.03 21.42 3.73
N ASP A 277 -4.06 20.73 3.11
CA ASP A 277 -3.17 21.29 2.09
C ASP A 277 -3.67 21.10 0.65
N TYR A 278 -4.73 20.31 0.42
CA TYR A 278 -5.24 19.96 -0.90
C TYR A 278 -5.46 21.19 -1.79
N ASP A 279 -6.26 22.17 -1.33
CA ASP A 279 -6.54 23.40 -2.08
C ASP A 279 -5.27 24.22 -2.35
N SER A 280 -4.33 24.23 -1.39
CA SER A 280 -3.09 24.98 -1.50
C SER A 280 -2.15 24.37 -2.55
N ILE A 281 -2.12 23.03 -2.63
CA ILE A 281 -1.32 22.30 -3.62
C ILE A 281 -1.94 22.40 -5.00
N GLU A 282 -3.27 22.33 -5.14
CA GLU A 282 -3.96 22.57 -6.40
C GLU A 282 -3.70 23.96 -6.97
N ALA A 283 -3.50 24.96 -6.12
CA ALA A 283 -3.19 26.34 -6.53
C ALA A 283 -1.74 26.53 -7.02
N LEU A 284 -0.86 25.53 -6.90
CA LEU A 284 0.53 25.63 -7.36
C LEU A 284 0.62 25.57 -8.89
N GLU A 285 1.19 26.59 -9.53
CA GLU A 285 1.31 26.67 -10.99
C GLU A 285 2.27 25.62 -11.59
N ASN A 286 3.27 25.20 -10.82
CA ASN A 286 4.31 24.25 -11.23
C ASN A 286 3.94 22.78 -11.03
N VAL A 287 2.78 22.48 -10.47
CA VAL A 287 2.33 21.14 -10.10
C VAL A 287 1.09 20.75 -10.89
N GLU A 288 0.96 19.48 -11.18
CA GLU A 288 -0.27 18.80 -11.58
C GLU A 288 -0.72 17.91 -10.43
N VAL A 289 -2.01 17.97 -10.12
CA VAL A 289 -2.64 17.17 -9.05
C VAL A 289 -3.40 16.00 -9.68
N VAL A 290 -3.31 14.86 -9.05
CA VAL A 290 -4.02 13.63 -9.43
C VAL A 290 -4.73 13.09 -8.20
N TYR A 291 -6.00 12.74 -8.34
CA TYR A 291 -6.73 11.97 -7.34
C TYR A 291 -6.74 10.50 -7.73
N GLY A 292 -6.40 9.63 -6.80
CA GLY A 292 -6.39 8.18 -7.00
C GLY A 292 -7.78 7.58 -6.95
N SER A 293 -7.84 6.30 -7.25
CA SER A 293 -9.03 5.50 -7.02
C SER A 293 -9.42 5.49 -5.54
N PRO A 294 -10.71 5.41 -5.19
CA PRO A 294 -11.17 5.32 -3.81
C PRO A 294 -10.85 3.93 -3.24
N ILE A 295 -9.70 3.79 -2.59
CA ILE A 295 -9.19 2.51 -2.07
C ILE A 295 -8.79 2.55 -0.60
N THR A 296 -8.81 3.73 0.01
CA THR A 296 -8.48 3.90 1.42
C THR A 296 -9.77 4.03 2.22
N ASN A 297 -10.08 3.00 2.99
CA ASN A 297 -11.33 2.88 3.72
C ASN A 297 -11.16 3.37 5.17
N GLN A 298 -11.99 4.32 5.59
CA GLN A 298 -12.19 4.67 6.98
C GLN A 298 -13.36 3.87 7.51
N SER A 299 -13.09 2.72 8.10
CA SER A 299 -14.11 1.80 8.61
C SER A 299 -14.36 1.96 10.10
N ALA A 300 -15.59 1.73 10.52
CA ALA A 300 -15.99 1.53 11.89
C ALA A 300 -16.40 0.07 12.12
N PHE A 301 -15.71 -0.60 13.02
CA PHE A 301 -15.97 -1.98 13.44
C PHE A 301 -16.82 -1.97 14.69
N VAL A 302 -17.92 -2.72 14.70
CA VAL A 302 -18.88 -2.79 15.81
C VAL A 302 -18.74 -4.11 16.52
N GLN A 303 -18.41 -4.10 17.81
CA GLN A 303 -18.30 -5.33 18.60
C GLN A 303 -19.70 -5.93 18.82
N THR A 304 -19.99 -7.01 18.10
CA THR A 304 -21.35 -7.60 18.08
C THR A 304 -21.74 -8.26 19.39
N LYS A 305 -20.77 -8.67 20.23
CA LYS A 305 -21.03 -9.16 21.60
C LYS A 305 -21.57 -8.06 22.52
N ASN A 306 -21.09 -6.81 22.32
CA ASN A 306 -21.49 -5.65 23.11
C ASN A 306 -22.75 -4.96 22.57
N ILE A 307 -22.96 -5.01 21.24
CA ILE A 307 -24.12 -4.50 20.53
C ILE A 307 -24.75 -5.64 19.71
N PRO A 308 -25.45 -6.60 20.35
CA PRO A 308 -25.90 -7.83 19.70
C PRO A 308 -27.07 -7.64 18.72
N ASP A 309 -27.92 -6.61 18.93
CA ASP A 309 -29.08 -6.37 18.06
C ASP A 309 -28.67 -5.62 16.78
N ALA A 310 -28.88 -6.23 15.61
CA ALA A 310 -28.59 -5.63 14.32
C ALA A 310 -29.33 -4.32 14.08
N LYS A 311 -30.54 -4.13 14.64
CA LYS A 311 -31.30 -2.88 14.52
C LYS A 311 -30.57 -1.71 15.19
N VAL A 312 -29.89 -1.96 16.32
CA VAL A 312 -29.08 -0.93 16.97
C VAL A 312 -27.87 -0.59 16.09
N ARG A 313 -27.24 -1.58 15.50
CA ARG A 313 -26.11 -1.36 14.59
C ARG A 313 -26.54 -0.65 13.30
N GLN A 314 -27.69 -0.98 12.73
CA GLN A 314 -28.30 -0.22 11.62
C GLN A 314 -28.63 1.22 12.03
N ALA A 315 -29.13 1.43 13.25
CA ALA A 315 -29.42 2.77 13.74
C ALA A 315 -28.18 3.66 13.83
N LEU A 316 -26.99 3.08 14.12
CA LEU A 316 -25.71 3.82 14.06
C LEU A 316 -25.45 4.40 12.67
N LEU A 317 -25.76 3.64 11.60
CA LEU A 317 -25.60 4.09 10.21
C LEU A 317 -26.64 5.14 9.81
N TYR A 318 -27.92 4.91 10.08
CA TYR A 318 -28.98 5.86 9.75
C TYR A 318 -28.85 7.19 10.48
N ALA A 319 -28.17 7.20 11.65
CA ALA A 319 -28.00 8.39 12.47
C ALA A 319 -26.89 9.33 11.99
N ILE A 320 -26.05 8.92 11.02
CA ILE A 320 -24.87 9.68 10.59
C ILE A 320 -24.96 10.15 9.14
N ASP A 321 -24.61 11.40 8.89
CA ASP A 321 -24.52 11.98 7.55
C ASP A 321 -23.09 11.82 7.01
N ARG A 322 -22.85 10.65 6.40
CA ARG A 322 -21.54 10.29 5.83
C ARG A 322 -21.18 11.15 4.62
N GLN A 323 -22.19 11.53 3.81
CA GLN A 323 -21.95 12.41 2.67
C GLN A 323 -21.47 13.79 3.13
N GLN A 324 -22.00 14.30 4.24
CA GLN A 324 -21.50 15.55 4.83
C GLN A 324 -20.02 15.45 5.20
N LEU A 325 -19.56 14.29 5.71
CA LEU A 325 -18.13 14.09 6.00
C LEU A 325 -17.30 14.08 4.73
N VAL A 326 -17.73 13.39 3.67
CA VAL A 326 -17.05 13.41 2.36
C VAL A 326 -16.94 14.85 1.85
N ASP A 327 -18.04 15.61 1.86
CA ASP A 327 -18.07 16.97 1.33
C ASP A 327 -17.20 17.94 2.15
N GLN A 328 -17.21 17.82 3.48
CA GLN A 328 -16.56 18.80 4.37
C GLN A 328 -15.14 18.43 4.80
N LEU A 329 -14.87 17.14 5.06
CA LEU A 329 -13.53 16.69 5.47
C LEU A 329 -12.68 16.33 4.24
N LEU A 330 -13.27 15.61 3.27
CA LEU A 330 -12.55 15.13 2.08
C LEU A 330 -12.70 16.08 0.88
N LYS A 331 -13.40 17.20 1.04
CA LYS A 331 -13.65 18.18 -0.03
C LYS A 331 -14.27 17.58 -1.29
N GLY A 332 -15.08 16.54 -1.12
CA GLY A 332 -15.71 15.77 -2.20
C GLY A 332 -14.86 14.66 -2.81
N HIS A 333 -13.62 14.44 -2.32
CA HIS A 333 -12.71 13.42 -2.85
C HIS A 333 -12.84 12.11 -2.08
N GLY A 334 -13.97 11.46 -2.21
CA GLY A 334 -14.27 10.18 -1.58
C GLY A 334 -15.65 9.69 -1.94
N GLU A 335 -16.01 8.52 -1.47
CA GLU A 335 -17.34 7.94 -1.67
C GLU A 335 -17.89 7.29 -0.40
N VAL A 336 -19.20 7.08 -0.37
CA VAL A 336 -19.93 6.41 0.70
C VAL A 336 -20.41 5.06 0.21
N VAL A 337 -19.97 4.00 0.90
CA VAL A 337 -20.47 2.63 0.76
C VAL A 337 -20.77 2.07 2.14
N ASP A 338 -21.55 1.00 2.25
CA ASP A 338 -21.85 0.37 3.55
C ASP A 338 -20.83 -0.72 3.90
N GLY A 339 -20.35 -1.46 2.90
CA GLY A 339 -19.42 -2.57 3.03
C GLY A 339 -17.96 -2.20 2.82
N PHE A 340 -17.22 -3.14 2.28
CA PHE A 340 -15.78 -3.02 2.00
C PHE A 340 -15.48 -2.50 0.60
N LEU A 341 -16.30 -2.92 -0.39
CA LEU A 341 -15.99 -2.70 -1.78
C LEU A 341 -16.32 -1.27 -2.19
N SER A 342 -15.39 -0.62 -2.85
CA SER A 342 -15.56 0.68 -3.49
C SER A 342 -15.82 0.54 -4.98
N SER A 343 -16.20 1.64 -5.63
CA SER A 343 -16.36 1.70 -7.09
C SER A 343 -15.07 1.36 -7.87
N ALA A 344 -13.91 1.34 -7.21
CA ALA A 344 -12.64 0.91 -7.79
C ALA A 344 -12.52 -0.61 -7.95
N SER A 345 -13.33 -1.40 -7.22
CA SER A 345 -13.30 -2.85 -7.32
C SER A 345 -14.07 -3.36 -8.54
N PRO A 346 -13.52 -4.33 -9.31
CA PRO A 346 -14.26 -5.00 -10.36
C PRO A 346 -15.46 -5.80 -9.84
N PHE A 347 -15.48 -6.08 -8.53
CA PHE A 347 -16.53 -6.86 -7.86
C PHE A 347 -17.59 -5.98 -7.18
N TYR A 348 -17.50 -4.65 -7.30
CA TYR A 348 -18.47 -3.73 -6.72
C TYR A 348 -19.86 -3.92 -7.32
N ASP A 349 -20.87 -4.08 -6.46
CA ASP A 349 -22.28 -4.18 -6.85
C ASP A 349 -22.97 -2.82 -6.70
N ASP A 350 -23.11 -2.09 -7.81
CA ASP A 350 -23.75 -0.77 -7.87
C ASP A 350 -25.28 -0.80 -7.60
N SER A 351 -25.88 -1.98 -7.52
CA SER A 351 -27.28 -2.14 -7.13
C SER A 351 -27.52 -2.00 -5.61
N ILE A 352 -26.46 -2.13 -4.79
CA ILE A 352 -26.51 -1.95 -3.35
C ILE A 352 -26.49 -0.45 -3.04
N THR A 353 -27.62 0.08 -2.59
CA THR A 353 -27.73 1.49 -2.20
C THR A 353 -27.29 1.65 -0.74
N PRO A 354 -26.29 2.48 -0.45
CA PRO A 354 -25.87 2.77 0.92
C PRO A 354 -27.00 3.38 1.76
N PHE A 355 -27.00 3.11 3.07
CA PHE A 355 -27.95 3.73 3.99
C PHE A 355 -27.81 5.26 3.94
N SER A 356 -28.94 5.93 3.68
CA SER A 356 -29.00 7.38 3.72
C SER A 356 -29.15 7.89 5.16
N TYR A 357 -28.68 9.11 5.42
CA TYR A 357 -28.94 9.78 6.69
C TYR A 357 -30.44 9.92 6.95
N ASP A 358 -30.96 9.23 7.97
CA ASP A 358 -32.36 9.25 8.40
C ASP A 358 -32.44 9.07 9.92
N PRO A 359 -32.30 10.16 10.70
CA PRO A 359 -32.33 10.08 12.16
C PRO A 359 -33.68 9.64 12.72
N GLU A 360 -34.79 9.82 11.99
CA GLU A 360 -36.10 9.32 12.44
C GLU A 360 -36.17 7.79 12.29
N LYS A 361 -35.62 7.24 11.22
CA LYS A 361 -35.50 5.78 11.06
C LYS A 361 -34.57 5.19 12.12
N ALA A 362 -33.48 5.87 12.46
CA ALA A 362 -32.60 5.46 13.55
C ALA A 362 -33.37 5.35 14.89
N LYS A 363 -34.16 6.37 15.24
CA LYS A 363 -35.00 6.36 16.48
C LYS A 363 -36.05 5.24 16.46
N GLU A 364 -36.67 4.97 15.31
CA GLU A 364 -37.59 3.87 15.15
C GLU A 364 -36.95 2.51 15.46
N LEU A 365 -35.76 2.24 14.86
CA LEU A 365 -34.99 1.02 15.07
C LEU A 365 -34.55 0.84 16.52
N LEU A 366 -34.09 1.94 17.16
CA LEU A 366 -33.70 1.94 18.59
C LEU A 366 -34.92 1.62 19.49
N ALA A 367 -36.09 2.19 19.19
CA ALA A 367 -37.31 1.90 19.94
C ALA A 367 -37.74 0.44 19.75
N GLU A 368 -37.68 -0.10 18.54
CA GLU A 368 -37.99 -1.52 18.25
C GLU A 368 -37.03 -2.48 18.96
N ALA A 369 -35.72 -2.11 19.04
CA ALA A 369 -34.72 -2.89 19.74
C ALA A 369 -34.80 -2.75 21.28
N GLY A 370 -35.61 -1.82 21.80
CA GLY A 370 -35.68 -1.52 23.24
C GLY A 370 -34.36 -0.95 23.77
N TRP A 371 -33.73 -0.08 22.99
CA TRP A 371 -32.43 0.53 23.34
C TRP A 371 -32.50 1.29 24.67
N ASP A 372 -31.51 1.05 25.53
CA ASP A 372 -31.33 1.77 26.79
C ASP A 372 -30.47 3.02 26.55
N ASP A 373 -31.12 4.19 26.53
CA ASP A 373 -30.48 5.49 26.28
C ASP A 373 -29.55 5.96 27.43
N SER A 374 -29.55 5.26 28.56
CA SER A 374 -28.58 5.49 29.64
C SER A 374 -27.22 4.83 29.38
N LYS A 375 -27.15 3.90 28.42
CA LYS A 375 -25.89 3.23 28.02
C LYS A 375 -24.99 4.22 27.28
N THR A 376 -23.70 4.22 27.63
CA THR A 376 -22.67 4.96 26.90
C THR A 376 -21.74 3.97 26.20
N LEU A 377 -21.61 4.10 24.87
CA LEU A 377 -20.73 3.27 24.05
C LEU A 377 -19.30 3.84 24.05
N LYS A 378 -18.31 2.95 24.05
CA LYS A 378 -16.89 3.30 23.91
C LYS A 378 -16.49 3.28 22.44
N PHE A 379 -16.04 4.41 21.92
CA PHE A 379 -15.58 4.56 20.55
C PHE A 379 -14.09 4.86 20.50
N PHE A 380 -13.29 3.88 20.06
CA PHE A 380 -11.84 4.01 19.92
C PHE A 380 -11.44 4.55 18.55
N VAL A 381 -10.57 5.54 18.53
CA VAL A 381 -10.03 6.18 17.32
C VAL A 381 -8.51 6.34 17.40
N ASN A 382 -7.83 6.26 16.25
CA ASN A 382 -6.39 6.46 16.17
C ASN A 382 -6.01 7.93 16.33
N SER A 383 -5.15 8.24 17.30
CA SER A 383 -4.64 9.60 17.55
C SER A 383 -3.76 10.13 16.42
N GLY A 384 -3.17 9.26 15.60
CA GLY A 384 -2.36 9.63 14.44
C GLY A 384 -3.18 10.16 13.26
N ASP A 385 -4.49 9.91 13.23
CA ASP A 385 -5.40 10.44 12.21
C ASP A 385 -6.17 11.65 12.72
N SER A 386 -5.56 12.83 12.65
CA SER A 386 -6.16 14.08 13.13
C SER A 386 -7.45 14.44 12.40
N THR A 387 -7.57 14.11 11.12
CA THR A 387 -8.77 14.36 10.31
C THR A 387 -9.94 13.55 10.83
N PHE A 388 -9.74 12.25 11.04
CA PHE A 388 -10.81 11.40 11.55
C PHE A 388 -11.13 11.66 13.04
N VAL A 389 -10.15 12.02 13.86
CA VAL A 389 -10.43 12.47 15.26
C VAL A 389 -11.45 13.60 15.28
N ASN A 390 -11.35 14.56 14.36
CA ASN A 390 -12.35 15.63 14.20
C ASN A 390 -13.67 15.09 13.65
N GLY A 391 -13.64 14.21 12.64
CA GLY A 391 -14.82 13.54 12.09
C GLY A 391 -15.59 12.72 13.13
N ALA A 392 -14.88 12.02 13.99
CA ALA A 392 -15.49 11.23 15.08
C ALA A 392 -16.36 12.08 16.03
N GLN A 393 -15.97 13.34 16.28
CA GLN A 393 -16.79 14.25 17.09
C GLN A 393 -18.11 14.63 16.39
N VAL A 394 -18.10 14.71 15.06
CA VAL A 394 -19.33 14.92 14.26
C VAL A 394 -20.25 13.71 14.38
N LEU A 395 -19.69 12.48 14.23
CA LEU A 395 -20.46 11.25 14.42
C LEU A 395 -21.10 11.17 15.80
N VAL A 396 -20.33 11.45 16.85
CA VAL A 396 -20.84 11.44 18.24
C VAL A 396 -21.97 12.44 18.44
N ALA A 397 -21.83 13.65 17.88
CA ALA A 397 -22.89 14.67 17.97
C ALA A 397 -24.17 14.23 17.24
N GLN A 398 -24.07 13.52 16.12
CA GLN A 398 -25.22 13.00 15.36
C GLN A 398 -25.85 11.80 16.08
N TRP A 399 -25.09 10.86 16.62
CA TRP A 399 -25.58 9.76 17.45
C TRP A 399 -26.34 10.25 18.69
N ALA A 400 -25.83 11.29 19.34
CA ALA A 400 -26.50 11.89 20.50
C ALA A 400 -27.92 12.45 20.17
N GLN A 401 -28.15 12.92 18.93
CA GLN A 401 -29.47 13.43 18.50
C GLN A 401 -30.55 12.34 18.43
N VAL A 402 -30.15 11.08 18.32
CA VAL A 402 -31.05 9.94 18.28
C VAL A 402 -31.07 9.13 19.58
N GLY A 403 -30.36 9.58 20.62
CA GLY A 403 -30.34 8.94 21.94
C GLY A 403 -29.26 7.86 22.09
N ILE A 404 -28.21 7.88 21.27
CA ILE A 404 -27.04 7.02 21.42
C ILE A 404 -25.91 7.86 22.02
N ASN A 405 -25.55 7.59 23.30
CA ASN A 405 -24.45 8.25 23.96
C ASN A 405 -23.14 7.53 23.63
N VAL A 406 -22.11 8.26 23.21
CA VAL A 406 -20.81 7.71 22.81
C VAL A 406 -19.69 8.50 23.45
N GLU A 407 -18.71 7.80 24.05
CA GLU A 407 -17.47 8.36 24.58
C GLU A 407 -16.31 8.01 23.64
N VAL A 408 -15.68 9.02 23.03
CA VAL A 408 -14.50 8.84 22.19
C VAL A 408 -13.26 8.62 23.05
N GLN A 409 -12.52 7.56 22.76
CA GLN A 409 -11.22 7.25 23.36
C GLN A 409 -10.15 7.30 22.27
N THR A 410 -9.35 8.35 22.28
CA THR A 410 -8.25 8.55 21.33
C THR A 410 -7.00 7.85 21.84
N VAL A 411 -6.47 6.89 21.08
CA VAL A 411 -5.31 6.07 21.44
C VAL A 411 -4.33 5.98 20.26
N ASP A 412 -3.09 5.63 20.51
CA ASP A 412 -2.13 5.34 19.43
C ASP A 412 -2.51 4.04 18.68
N LEU A 413 -1.97 3.89 17.45
CA LEU A 413 -2.31 2.76 16.57
C LEU A 413 -1.98 1.40 17.21
N ALA A 414 -0.85 1.26 17.91
CA ALA A 414 -0.46 -0.01 18.54
C ALA A 414 -1.44 -0.41 19.65
N THR A 415 -1.88 0.56 20.45
CA THR A 415 -2.94 0.36 21.46
C THR A 415 -4.26 0.00 20.80
N LEU A 416 -4.63 0.68 19.70
CA LEU A 416 -5.85 0.40 18.95
C LEU A 416 -5.85 -1.04 18.41
N MET A 417 -4.75 -1.48 17.79
CA MET A 417 -4.59 -2.86 17.29
C MET A 417 -4.66 -3.91 18.41
N THR A 418 -4.11 -3.60 19.58
CA THR A 418 -4.25 -4.49 20.75
C THR A 418 -5.71 -4.61 21.18
N LYS A 419 -6.49 -3.53 21.09
CA LYS A 419 -7.94 -3.55 21.43
C LYS A 419 -8.76 -4.31 20.40
N ALA A 420 -8.39 -4.29 19.13
CA ALA A 420 -9.08 -4.99 18.05
C ALA A 420 -9.26 -6.50 18.33
N GLY A 421 -8.30 -7.14 18.98
CA GLY A 421 -8.37 -8.56 19.38
C GLY A 421 -9.18 -8.83 20.67
N THR A 422 -9.90 -7.82 21.19
CA THR A 422 -10.65 -7.94 22.46
C THR A 422 -12.10 -7.52 22.31
N ASP A 423 -12.92 -7.72 23.35
CA ASP A 423 -14.29 -7.22 23.46
C ASP A 423 -14.39 -5.94 24.34
N GLU A 424 -13.28 -5.25 24.57
CA GLU A 424 -13.22 -4.06 25.45
C GLU A 424 -13.73 -2.77 24.80
N TYR A 425 -14.08 -2.79 23.52
CA TYR A 425 -14.65 -1.66 22.78
C TYR A 425 -16.09 -1.96 22.32
N ASP A 426 -16.87 -0.93 22.04
CA ASP A 426 -18.19 -1.06 21.39
C ASP A 426 -18.09 -0.72 19.89
N ILE A 427 -17.35 0.35 19.58
CA ILE A 427 -17.04 0.78 18.21
C ILE A 427 -15.55 1.10 18.15
N MET A 428 -14.89 0.72 17.05
CA MET A 428 -13.49 1.04 16.79
C MET A 428 -13.33 1.50 15.34
N ALA A 429 -12.69 2.62 15.11
CA ALA A 429 -12.43 3.11 13.76
C ALA A 429 -10.97 2.92 13.37
N VAL A 430 -10.77 2.33 12.19
CA VAL A 430 -9.46 2.08 11.60
C VAL A 430 -9.48 2.51 10.13
N GLN A 431 -8.40 3.14 9.70
CA GLN A 431 -8.17 3.46 8.31
C GLN A 431 -7.19 2.44 7.71
N TYR A 432 -7.50 1.90 6.54
CA TYR A 432 -6.65 0.96 5.82
C TYR A 432 -6.85 1.08 4.31
N THR A 433 -5.80 0.71 3.57
CA THR A 433 -5.84 0.62 2.11
C THR A 433 -5.83 -0.85 1.72
N TYR A 434 -6.67 -1.24 0.79
CA TYR A 434 -6.76 -2.61 0.29
C TYR A 434 -6.66 -2.66 -1.23
N ALA A 435 -6.29 -3.83 -1.77
CA ALA A 435 -6.26 -4.05 -3.21
C ALA A 435 -7.68 -4.41 -3.70
N PRO A 436 -8.38 -3.51 -4.42
CA PRO A 436 -9.78 -3.74 -4.77
C PRO A 436 -9.99 -4.90 -5.74
N VAL A 437 -8.91 -5.38 -6.36
CA VAL A 437 -8.93 -6.55 -7.28
C VAL A 437 -8.86 -7.89 -6.55
N ASP A 438 -8.58 -7.89 -5.25
CA ASP A 438 -8.52 -9.08 -4.42
C ASP A 438 -8.88 -8.74 -2.97
N PRO A 439 -10.17 -8.57 -2.65
CA PRO A 439 -10.60 -8.23 -1.30
C PRO A 439 -10.48 -9.39 -0.30
N TYR A 440 -10.36 -10.63 -0.78
CA TYR A 440 -10.41 -11.84 0.06
C TYR A 440 -9.45 -11.82 1.25
N PRO A 441 -8.15 -11.47 1.10
CA PRO A 441 -7.23 -11.46 2.24
C PRO A 441 -7.69 -10.55 3.37
N ASP A 442 -8.27 -9.38 3.03
CA ASP A 442 -8.71 -8.39 4.02
C ASP A 442 -10.09 -8.74 4.62
N VAL A 443 -11.03 -9.17 3.76
CA VAL A 443 -12.42 -9.41 4.17
C VAL A 443 -12.55 -10.69 4.98
N SER A 444 -11.80 -11.74 4.63
CA SER A 444 -11.92 -13.05 5.27
C SER A 444 -11.63 -13.02 6.77
N TRP A 445 -10.52 -12.42 7.20
CA TRP A 445 -10.20 -12.37 8.63
C TRP A 445 -10.98 -11.32 9.42
N LEU A 446 -11.49 -10.28 8.76
CA LEU A 446 -12.31 -9.24 9.41
C LEU A 446 -13.73 -9.72 9.70
N LEU A 447 -14.31 -10.58 8.85
CA LEU A 447 -15.71 -11.01 8.92
C LEU A 447 -15.90 -12.50 9.19
N SER A 448 -14.84 -13.30 9.12
CA SER A 448 -14.93 -14.76 9.21
C SER A 448 -14.34 -15.27 10.52
N GLY A 449 -15.20 -15.88 11.35
CA GLY A 449 -14.77 -16.56 12.56
C GLY A 449 -14.97 -15.78 13.87
N GLU A 450 -14.93 -16.55 14.99
CA GLU A 450 -15.15 -16.02 16.34
C GLU A 450 -14.04 -15.07 16.80
N ASP A 451 -12.86 -15.15 16.17
CA ASP A 451 -11.68 -14.33 16.46
C ASP A 451 -11.64 -13.04 15.60
N SER A 452 -12.68 -12.80 14.76
CA SER A 452 -12.79 -11.55 14.02
C SER A 452 -12.84 -10.34 14.97
N TRP A 453 -12.37 -9.19 14.50
CA TRP A 453 -12.38 -7.97 15.32
C TRP A 453 -13.75 -7.65 15.90
N THR A 454 -14.83 -7.95 15.16
CA THR A 454 -16.19 -7.66 15.56
C THR A 454 -16.85 -8.75 16.39
N GLY A 455 -16.20 -9.92 16.54
CA GLY A 455 -16.82 -11.11 17.12
C GLY A 455 -18.00 -11.65 16.29
N TYR A 456 -18.11 -11.21 15.03
CA TYR A 456 -19.17 -11.61 14.10
C TYR A 456 -18.74 -12.79 13.24
N SER A 457 -19.65 -13.70 12.98
CA SER A 457 -19.48 -14.79 12.01
C SER A 457 -20.84 -15.09 11.35
N SER A 458 -20.79 -15.41 10.06
CA SER A 458 -21.96 -15.77 9.27
C SER A 458 -21.59 -16.92 8.34
N ASP A 459 -22.34 -18.03 8.39
CA ASP A 459 -22.13 -19.17 7.49
C ASP A 459 -22.33 -18.75 6.02
N GLU A 460 -23.22 -17.79 5.75
CA GLU A 460 -23.47 -17.27 4.40
C GLU A 460 -22.27 -16.48 3.87
N ILE A 461 -21.67 -15.60 4.69
CA ILE A 461 -20.43 -14.88 4.33
C ILE A 461 -19.29 -15.87 4.14
N ASN A 462 -19.10 -16.82 5.05
CA ASN A 462 -18.03 -17.80 4.98
C ASN A 462 -18.11 -18.61 3.67
N ALA A 463 -19.32 -19.12 3.34
CA ALA A 463 -19.51 -19.87 2.10
C ALA A 463 -19.28 -19.02 0.84
N ALA A 464 -19.70 -17.75 0.85
CA ALA A 464 -19.47 -16.86 -0.26
C ALA A 464 -17.97 -16.55 -0.44
N LEU A 465 -17.24 -16.25 0.65
CA LEU A 465 -15.80 -16.00 0.62
C LEU A 465 -15.01 -17.24 0.17
N GLU A 466 -15.33 -18.43 0.68
CA GLU A 466 -14.74 -19.68 0.20
C GLU A 466 -15.00 -19.89 -1.30
N GLY A 467 -16.23 -19.57 -1.76
CA GLY A 467 -16.61 -19.66 -3.16
C GLY A 467 -15.75 -18.80 -4.07
N THR A 468 -15.37 -17.59 -3.65
CA THR A 468 -14.49 -16.70 -4.46
C THR A 468 -13.13 -17.32 -4.77
N GLN A 469 -12.65 -18.24 -3.95
CA GLN A 469 -11.38 -18.92 -4.16
C GLN A 469 -11.49 -20.15 -5.08
N GLN A 470 -12.71 -20.58 -5.43
CA GLN A 470 -12.97 -21.78 -6.24
C GLN A 470 -13.15 -21.47 -7.71
N THR A 471 -13.26 -20.21 -8.10
CA THR A 471 -13.52 -19.77 -9.46
C THR A 471 -12.58 -18.65 -9.89
N SER A 472 -12.38 -18.51 -11.20
CA SER A 472 -11.69 -17.36 -11.81
C SER A 472 -12.65 -16.54 -12.70
N ASP A 473 -13.95 -16.86 -12.67
CA ASP A 473 -14.98 -16.10 -13.38
C ASP A 473 -15.33 -14.82 -12.60
N VAL A 474 -15.03 -13.68 -13.20
CA VAL A 474 -15.19 -12.36 -12.56
C VAL A 474 -16.65 -12.07 -12.18
N GLU A 475 -17.61 -12.48 -13.00
CA GLU A 475 -19.03 -12.26 -12.72
C GLU A 475 -19.49 -13.15 -11.56
N GLU A 476 -19.05 -14.40 -11.50
CA GLU A 476 -19.34 -15.29 -10.38
C GLU A 476 -18.72 -14.77 -9.07
N ILE A 477 -17.48 -14.29 -9.10
CA ILE A 477 -16.83 -13.67 -7.94
C ILE A 477 -17.60 -12.42 -7.50
N LYS A 478 -18.06 -11.59 -8.44
CA LYS A 478 -18.87 -10.39 -8.15
C LYS A 478 -20.19 -10.76 -7.47
N GLU A 479 -20.87 -11.79 -7.94
CA GLU A 479 -22.11 -12.29 -7.31
C GLU A 479 -21.86 -12.75 -5.86
N LEU A 480 -20.74 -13.44 -5.61
CA LEU A 480 -20.37 -13.91 -4.28
C LEU A 480 -20.04 -12.72 -3.34
N TYR A 481 -19.29 -11.73 -3.79
CA TYR A 481 -19.05 -10.52 -2.99
C TYR A 481 -20.33 -9.69 -2.77
N SER A 482 -21.26 -9.69 -3.72
CA SER A 482 -22.57 -9.07 -3.53
C SER A 482 -23.37 -9.72 -2.37
N VAL A 483 -23.24 -11.05 -2.19
CA VAL A 483 -23.79 -11.73 -1.00
C VAL A 483 -23.15 -11.22 0.28
N VAL A 484 -21.82 -11.08 0.30
CA VAL A 484 -21.08 -10.57 1.45
C VAL A 484 -21.52 -9.15 1.80
N ASP A 485 -21.53 -8.24 0.82
CA ASP A 485 -21.90 -6.83 1.05
C ASP A 485 -23.36 -6.66 1.52
N LYS A 486 -24.30 -7.41 0.93
CA LYS A 486 -25.70 -7.40 1.38
C LYS A 486 -25.84 -7.88 2.83
N LYS A 487 -25.07 -8.91 3.19
CA LYS A 487 -25.11 -9.44 4.56
C LYS A 487 -24.44 -8.49 5.55
N VAL A 488 -23.36 -7.83 5.16
CA VAL A 488 -22.74 -6.76 5.94
C VAL A 488 -23.70 -5.59 6.14
N GLN A 489 -24.45 -5.19 5.09
CA GLN A 489 -25.46 -4.14 5.19
C GLN A 489 -26.64 -4.55 6.09
N GLU A 490 -27.06 -5.80 6.05
CA GLU A 490 -28.14 -6.33 6.92
C GLU A 490 -27.74 -6.38 8.39
N ASP A 491 -26.55 -6.95 8.68
CA ASP A 491 -26.14 -7.24 10.05
C ASP A 491 -25.26 -6.17 10.68
N VAL A 492 -24.66 -5.32 9.88
CA VAL A 492 -23.78 -4.19 10.26
C VAL A 492 -22.72 -4.56 11.33
N PRO A 493 -21.90 -5.59 11.10
CA PRO A 493 -20.77 -5.87 12.00
C PRO A 493 -19.67 -4.81 11.85
N MET A 494 -19.63 -4.16 10.71
CA MET A 494 -18.79 -3.02 10.39
C MET A 494 -19.51 -2.14 9.36
N PHE A 495 -19.02 -0.93 9.19
CA PHE A 495 -19.43 -0.05 8.09
C PHE A 495 -18.31 0.87 7.67
N SER A 496 -18.28 1.22 6.40
CA SER A 496 -17.44 2.30 5.90
C SER A 496 -18.03 3.65 6.31
N VAL A 497 -17.24 4.48 6.96
CA VAL A 497 -17.61 5.88 7.21
C VAL A 497 -17.48 6.66 5.90
N TYR A 498 -16.39 6.44 5.17
CA TYR A 498 -16.12 6.91 3.82
C TYR A 498 -14.92 6.19 3.24
N ILE A 499 -14.79 6.20 1.92
CA ILE A 499 -13.59 5.73 1.22
C ILE A 499 -12.92 6.93 0.55
N ILE A 500 -11.61 7.06 0.73
CA ILE A 500 -10.83 8.22 0.32
C ILE A 500 -10.22 7.99 -1.06
N SER A 501 -10.32 9.01 -1.93
CA SER A 501 -9.48 9.19 -3.10
C SER A 501 -8.33 10.12 -2.73
N ALA A 502 -7.16 9.57 -2.41
CA ALA A 502 -6.04 10.37 -1.95
C ALA A 502 -5.50 11.30 -3.05
N GLN A 503 -5.04 12.49 -2.67
CA GLN A 503 -4.39 13.42 -3.57
C GLN A 503 -2.91 13.07 -3.73
N GLY A 504 -2.42 13.03 -4.97
CA GLY A 504 -1.01 13.01 -5.31
C GLY A 504 -0.65 14.22 -6.18
N ALA A 505 0.62 14.58 -6.19
CA ALA A 505 1.11 15.76 -6.89
C ALA A 505 2.38 15.46 -7.67
N VAL A 506 2.49 15.96 -8.90
CA VAL A 506 3.66 15.82 -9.75
C VAL A 506 4.05 17.17 -10.36
N ASN A 507 5.34 17.51 -10.31
CA ASN A 507 5.86 18.70 -10.94
C ASN A 507 5.76 18.59 -12.47
N LYS A 508 5.23 19.62 -13.11
CA LYS A 508 5.04 19.67 -14.57
C LYS A 508 6.32 19.54 -15.39
N ARG A 509 7.51 19.67 -14.75
CA ARG A 509 8.80 19.37 -15.39
C ARG A 509 9.03 17.87 -15.60
N LEU A 510 8.32 17.01 -14.87
CA LEU A 510 8.45 15.55 -14.94
C LEU A 510 7.33 14.99 -15.81
N SER A 511 7.68 14.27 -16.88
CA SER A 511 6.74 13.59 -17.77
C SER A 511 6.88 12.08 -17.68
N GLY A 512 5.79 11.37 -17.95
CA GLY A 512 5.72 9.89 -17.87
C GLY A 512 5.56 9.35 -16.44
N ALA A 513 5.66 10.20 -15.42
CA ALA A 513 5.39 9.85 -14.03
C ALA A 513 3.97 10.29 -13.63
N LYS A 514 3.32 9.46 -12.83
CA LYS A 514 2.01 9.78 -12.25
C LYS A 514 1.96 9.24 -10.81
N PRO A 515 1.55 10.05 -9.84
CA PRO A 515 1.29 9.55 -8.50
C PRO A 515 0.28 8.39 -8.53
N SER A 516 0.59 7.29 -7.87
CA SER A 516 -0.29 6.12 -7.77
C SER A 516 0.11 5.28 -6.58
N VAL A 517 -0.86 4.63 -5.94
CA VAL A 517 -0.60 3.63 -4.89
C VAL A 517 -0.02 2.36 -5.51
N TYR A 518 -0.58 1.94 -6.63
CA TYR A 518 -0.12 0.74 -7.35
C TYR A 518 0.62 1.11 -8.62
N GLY A 519 1.64 0.32 -8.95
CA GLY A 519 2.39 0.47 -10.19
C GLY A 519 3.17 1.77 -10.33
N PHE A 520 3.50 2.43 -9.22
CA PHE A 520 4.17 3.72 -9.22
C PHE A 520 5.46 3.71 -10.06
N PHE A 521 6.21 2.62 -10.01
CA PHE A 521 7.49 2.46 -10.73
C PHE A 521 7.43 1.54 -11.97
N ASN A 522 6.27 1.02 -12.36
CA ASN A 522 6.18 0.04 -13.46
C ASN A 522 6.82 0.53 -14.77
N ASN A 523 6.86 1.82 -14.99
CA ASN A 523 7.42 2.46 -16.19
C ASN A 523 8.46 3.54 -15.86
N VAL A 524 9.10 3.49 -14.70
CA VAL A 524 10.04 4.50 -14.22
C VAL A 524 11.21 4.76 -15.18
N GLN A 525 11.61 3.76 -15.97
CA GLN A 525 12.64 3.90 -17.02
C GLN A 525 12.23 4.89 -18.12
N ASN A 526 10.94 5.16 -18.27
CA ASN A 526 10.41 6.08 -19.29
C ASN A 526 10.19 7.51 -18.76
N TRP A 527 10.36 7.74 -17.46
CA TRP A 527 10.22 9.08 -16.89
C TRP A 527 11.24 10.05 -17.51
N GLU A 528 10.82 11.28 -17.80
CA GLU A 528 11.67 12.29 -18.43
C GLU A 528 11.50 13.65 -17.74
N ILE A 529 12.58 14.42 -17.64
CA ILE A 529 12.52 15.84 -17.28
C ILE A 529 12.35 16.65 -18.57
N ALA A 530 11.27 17.44 -18.65
CA ALA A 530 11.04 18.37 -19.76
C ALA A 530 12.23 19.34 -19.87
N GLN A 531 12.74 19.49 -21.11
CA GLN A 531 13.88 20.37 -21.41
C GLN A 531 13.46 21.83 -21.42
#